data_03dbf81133fc1bda3f05ed1df22cfe1f
#
_entry.id   03dbf81133fc1bda3f05ed1df22cfe1f
#
_cell.length_a   1.000
_cell.length_b   1.000
_cell.length_c   1.000
_cell.angle_alpha   90.00
_cell.angle_beta   90.00
_cell.angle_gamma   90.00
#
_symmetry.space_group_name_H-M   'P 1'
#
loop_
_entity.id
_entity.type
_entity.pdbx_description
1 polymer ?
#
loop_
_entity_poly.entity_id
_entity_poly.type
_entity_poly.pdbx_seq_one_letter_code
_entity_poly.pdbx_strand_id
1 'polypeptide(L)'
;MKKLINLTVNDEHHEVWTSPHKTLLEVLREDLQLTGTKHGCELGECGACTVIIDGEPLLSCLVLPSEVEGCQIETVEGLAQHGKPHPLQKSFVELGAAQCGYCTPGMLMSAKALIESEDDLDPQKIREALSGNLCRCTGYAKIIEAVEKASLEHQLTTETSHG
;
A
#
# COMPACT_ATOMS: atom_id res chain seq x y z
N MET A 1 -17.87 -24.35 -1.05
CA MET A 1 -18.99 -23.60 -1.69
C MET A 1 -18.55 -22.15 -1.74
N LYS A 2 -18.65 -21.48 -2.90
CA LYS A 2 -18.32 -20.05 -3.00
C LYS A 2 -19.36 -19.21 -2.26
N LYS A 3 -18.94 -18.06 -1.73
CA LYS A 3 -19.80 -17.04 -1.11
C LYS A 3 -19.69 -15.73 -1.90
N LEU A 4 -20.76 -14.98 -1.94
CA LEU A 4 -20.73 -13.60 -2.41
C LEU A 4 -20.18 -12.72 -1.29
N ILE A 5 -19.16 -11.93 -1.59
CA ILE A 5 -18.51 -10.97 -0.70
C ILE A 5 -18.57 -9.60 -1.38
N ASN A 6 -18.89 -8.57 -0.61
CA ASN A 6 -18.93 -7.19 -1.09
C ASN A 6 -17.71 -6.44 -0.57
N LEU A 7 -16.88 -5.94 -1.47
CA LEU A 7 -15.67 -5.20 -1.15
C LEU A 7 -15.70 -3.82 -1.79
N THR A 8 -15.20 -2.80 -1.08
CA THR A 8 -14.93 -1.49 -1.66
C THR A 8 -13.40 -1.35 -1.79
N VAL A 9 -12.91 -1.34 -3.04
CA VAL A 9 -11.47 -1.29 -3.32
C VAL A 9 -11.18 -0.10 -4.23
N ASN A 10 -10.30 0.79 -3.80
CA ASN A 10 -9.95 2.03 -4.52
C ASN A 10 -11.21 2.85 -4.90
N ASP A 11 -12.13 3.02 -3.96
CA ASP A 11 -13.42 3.71 -4.11
C ASP A 11 -14.42 3.02 -5.07
N GLU A 12 -14.10 1.84 -5.60
CA GLU A 12 -14.99 1.06 -6.45
C GLU A 12 -15.64 -0.10 -5.67
N HIS A 13 -16.94 -0.29 -5.88
CA HIS A 13 -17.68 -1.39 -5.25
C HIS A 13 -17.63 -2.65 -6.11
N HIS A 14 -17.24 -3.78 -5.49
CA HIS A 14 -17.08 -5.07 -6.14
C HIS A 14 -17.91 -6.15 -5.45
N GLU A 15 -18.69 -6.89 -6.24
CA GLU A 15 -19.38 -8.12 -5.83
C GLU A 15 -18.55 -9.32 -6.31
N VAL A 16 -17.96 -10.09 -5.39
CA VAL A 16 -17.02 -11.16 -5.69
C VAL A 16 -17.52 -12.51 -5.20
N TRP A 17 -17.66 -13.48 -6.10
CA TRP A 17 -17.93 -14.87 -5.75
C TRP A 17 -16.62 -15.60 -5.48
N THR A 18 -16.24 -15.74 -4.23
CA THR A 18 -14.96 -16.34 -3.84
C THR A 18 -15.10 -17.49 -2.84
N SER A 19 -14.07 -18.30 -2.71
CA SER A 19 -13.98 -19.35 -1.71
C SER A 19 -13.70 -18.75 -0.33
N PRO A 20 -14.35 -19.20 0.75
CA PRO A 20 -14.24 -18.61 2.08
C PRO A 20 -12.84 -18.76 2.72
N HIS A 21 -11.97 -19.59 2.13
CA HIS A 21 -10.59 -19.77 2.59
C HIS A 21 -9.55 -19.01 1.76
N LYS A 22 -9.98 -18.29 0.71
CA LYS A 22 -9.09 -17.37 -0.01
C LYS A 22 -8.74 -16.19 0.89
N THR A 23 -7.48 -15.78 0.82
CA THR A 23 -7.01 -14.55 1.44
C THR A 23 -7.46 -13.33 0.64
N LEU A 24 -7.45 -12.15 1.25
CA LEU A 24 -7.70 -10.89 0.54
C LEU A 24 -6.70 -10.71 -0.61
N LEU A 25 -5.44 -11.09 -0.42
CA LEU A 25 -4.41 -11.05 -1.47
C LEU A 25 -4.82 -11.84 -2.72
N GLU A 26 -5.31 -13.08 -2.53
CA GLU A 26 -5.76 -13.92 -3.66
C GLU A 26 -6.99 -13.32 -4.35
N VAL A 27 -7.93 -12.76 -3.60
CA VAL A 27 -9.11 -12.09 -4.17
C VAL A 27 -8.70 -10.86 -4.98
N LEU A 28 -7.87 -9.98 -4.44
CA LEU A 28 -7.38 -8.81 -5.15
C LEU A 28 -6.71 -9.19 -6.48
N ARG A 29 -5.80 -10.18 -6.45
CA ARG A 29 -5.00 -10.55 -7.60
C ARG A 29 -5.72 -11.41 -8.63
N GLU A 30 -6.51 -12.40 -8.18
CA GLU A 30 -7.09 -13.42 -9.06
C GLU A 30 -8.52 -13.09 -9.47
N ASP A 31 -9.34 -12.60 -8.54
CA ASP A 31 -10.74 -12.32 -8.80
C ASP A 31 -10.94 -10.87 -9.31
N LEU A 32 -10.23 -9.88 -8.77
CA LEU A 32 -10.30 -8.47 -9.19
C LEU A 32 -9.21 -8.06 -10.20
N GLN A 33 -8.22 -8.91 -10.46
CA GLN A 33 -7.09 -8.65 -11.37
C GLN A 33 -6.21 -7.44 -10.97
N LEU A 34 -6.27 -7.02 -9.69
CA LEU A 34 -5.41 -6.01 -9.11
C LEU A 34 -4.07 -6.63 -8.72
N THR A 35 -3.18 -6.77 -9.69
CA THR A 35 -1.93 -7.52 -9.56
C THR A 35 -0.75 -6.70 -9.00
N GLY A 36 -0.97 -5.42 -8.73
CA GLY A 36 0.01 -4.53 -8.11
C GLY A 36 0.43 -4.98 -6.72
N THR A 37 -0.51 -5.39 -5.87
CA THR A 37 -0.23 -6.05 -4.60
C THR A 37 0.46 -7.39 -4.85
N LYS A 38 1.64 -7.62 -4.23
CA LYS A 38 2.52 -8.74 -4.58
C LYS A 38 2.44 -9.91 -3.60
N HIS A 39 2.63 -11.10 -4.16
CA HIS A 39 2.60 -12.38 -3.47
C HIS A 39 4.04 -12.82 -3.14
N GLY A 40 4.51 -12.56 -1.92
CA GLY A 40 5.90 -12.81 -1.52
C GLY A 40 6.10 -14.08 -0.70
N CYS A 41 5.74 -14.05 0.58
CA CYS A 41 6.03 -15.15 1.53
C CYS A 41 4.79 -15.94 1.99
N GLU A 42 3.59 -15.37 1.94
CA GLU A 42 2.32 -15.92 2.48
C GLU A 42 2.35 -16.25 3.98
N LEU A 43 3.32 -15.69 4.69
CA LEU A 43 3.58 -15.95 6.10
C LEU A 43 3.45 -14.69 6.98
N GLY A 44 3.11 -13.54 6.35
CA GLY A 44 3.02 -12.28 7.07
C GLY A 44 4.36 -11.61 7.41
N GLU A 45 5.46 -11.97 6.74
CA GLU A 45 6.80 -11.50 7.10
C GLU A 45 7.39 -10.47 6.14
N CYS A 46 7.07 -10.54 4.84
CA CYS A 46 7.80 -9.78 3.84
C CYS A 46 7.20 -8.41 3.47
N GLY A 47 5.95 -8.15 3.81
CA GLY A 47 5.27 -6.88 3.52
C GLY A 47 4.96 -6.59 2.04
N ALA A 48 5.28 -7.48 1.10
CA ALA A 48 5.02 -7.24 -0.32
C ALA A 48 3.53 -7.15 -0.65
N CYS A 49 2.68 -7.71 0.21
CA CYS A 49 1.23 -7.75 0.09
C CYS A 49 0.51 -6.65 0.90
N THR A 50 1.22 -5.64 1.41
CA THR A 50 0.61 -4.56 2.18
C THR A 50 -0.43 -3.81 1.35
N VAL A 51 -1.61 -3.62 1.93
CA VAL A 51 -2.71 -2.77 1.48
C VAL A 51 -3.12 -1.87 2.64
N ILE A 52 -3.90 -0.83 2.38
CA ILE A 52 -4.49 0.00 3.46
C ILE A 52 -5.95 -0.40 3.61
N ILE A 53 -6.39 -0.65 4.85
CA ILE A 53 -7.78 -0.95 5.18
C ILE A 53 -8.21 0.04 6.27
N ASP A 54 -9.19 0.89 5.96
CA ASP A 54 -9.67 1.97 6.83
C ASP A 54 -8.52 2.84 7.41
N GLY A 55 -7.52 3.15 6.59
CA GLY A 55 -6.35 3.96 6.94
C GLY A 55 -5.16 3.18 7.53
N GLU A 56 -5.33 1.91 7.91
CA GLU A 56 -4.29 1.09 8.53
C GLU A 56 -3.57 0.19 7.51
N PRO A 57 -2.23 0.12 7.52
CA PRO A 57 -1.48 -0.77 6.64
C PRO A 57 -1.55 -2.21 7.14
N LEU A 58 -2.16 -3.09 6.37
CA LEU A 58 -2.36 -4.49 6.72
C LEU A 58 -1.80 -5.44 5.66
N LEU A 59 -1.42 -6.64 6.09
CA LEU A 59 -0.90 -7.69 5.21
C LEU A 59 -2.04 -8.51 4.61
N SER A 60 -2.40 -8.26 3.37
CA SER A 60 -3.55 -8.90 2.72
C SER A 60 -3.47 -10.43 2.60
N CYS A 61 -2.28 -11.02 2.75
CA CYS A 61 -2.11 -12.47 2.82
C CYS A 61 -2.58 -13.10 4.15
N LEU A 62 -2.84 -12.29 5.18
CA LEU A 62 -3.32 -12.73 6.50
C LEU A 62 -4.77 -12.30 6.78
N VAL A 63 -5.42 -11.62 5.85
CA VAL A 63 -6.80 -11.10 5.97
C VAL A 63 -7.74 -11.97 5.16
N LEU A 64 -8.89 -12.33 5.75
CA LEU A 64 -9.98 -12.96 5.01
C LEU A 64 -10.93 -11.89 4.45
N PRO A 65 -11.38 -12.00 3.19
CA PRO A 65 -12.26 -11.01 2.57
C PRO A 65 -13.54 -10.71 3.37
N SER A 66 -14.07 -11.72 4.06
CA SER A 66 -15.28 -11.59 4.89
C SER A 66 -15.08 -10.75 6.15
N GLU A 67 -13.85 -10.50 6.57
CA GLU A 67 -13.53 -9.66 7.75
C GLU A 67 -13.49 -8.18 7.41
N VAL A 68 -13.41 -7.86 6.12
CA VAL A 68 -13.26 -6.49 5.61
C VAL A 68 -14.42 -6.05 4.71
N GLU A 69 -15.56 -6.77 4.76
CA GLU A 69 -16.79 -6.29 4.14
C GLU A 69 -17.23 -4.98 4.80
N GLY A 70 -17.46 -3.95 3.97
CA GLY A 70 -17.82 -2.61 4.43
C GLY A 70 -16.65 -1.69 4.79
N CYS A 71 -15.41 -2.21 4.79
CA CYS A 71 -14.20 -1.39 4.94
C CYS A 71 -13.78 -0.78 3.60
N GLN A 72 -13.03 0.32 3.68
CA GLN A 72 -12.36 0.93 2.53
C GLN A 72 -10.98 0.27 2.35
N ILE A 73 -10.76 -0.36 1.21
CA ILE A 73 -9.50 -1.03 0.89
C ILE A 73 -8.79 -0.21 -0.19
N GLU A 74 -7.54 0.16 0.07
CA GLU A 74 -6.70 0.83 -0.90
C GLU A 74 -5.54 -0.07 -1.30
N THR A 75 -5.29 -0.13 -2.60
CA THR A 75 -4.14 -0.83 -3.19
C THR A 75 -3.26 0.14 -3.97
N VAL A 76 -2.10 -0.31 -4.40
CA VAL A 76 -1.15 0.52 -5.15
C VAL A 76 -1.74 1.07 -6.45
N GLU A 77 -2.73 0.40 -7.04
CA GLU A 77 -3.45 0.86 -8.23
C GLU A 77 -4.23 2.15 -7.99
N GLY A 78 -4.74 2.34 -6.76
CA GLY A 78 -5.48 3.54 -6.36
C GLY A 78 -4.61 4.75 -6.04
N LEU A 79 -3.27 4.62 -5.96
CA LEU A 79 -2.38 5.74 -5.61
C LEU A 79 -2.39 6.85 -6.65
N ALA A 80 -2.36 6.51 -7.93
CA ALA A 80 -2.39 7.50 -8.99
C ALA A 80 -3.82 8.00 -9.20
N GLN A 81 -4.04 9.30 -9.05
CA GLN A 81 -5.36 9.92 -9.22
C GLN A 81 -5.42 10.79 -10.46
N HIS A 82 -6.48 10.64 -11.26
CA HIS A 82 -6.69 11.44 -12.49
C HIS A 82 -5.50 11.44 -13.45
N GLY A 83 -4.79 10.30 -13.56
CA GLY A 83 -3.60 10.16 -14.41
C GLY A 83 -2.35 10.86 -13.87
N LYS A 84 -2.37 11.37 -12.64
CA LYS A 84 -1.22 11.98 -11.97
C LYS A 84 -0.64 10.99 -10.95
N PRO A 85 0.68 10.71 -10.99
CA PRO A 85 1.32 9.87 -9.98
C PRO A 85 1.27 10.54 -8.61
N HIS A 86 1.10 9.72 -7.58
CA HIS A 86 1.19 10.16 -6.18
C HIS A 86 2.61 10.71 -5.87
N PRO A 87 2.79 11.68 -4.94
CA PRO A 87 4.11 12.19 -4.56
C PRO A 87 5.12 11.10 -4.22
N LEU A 88 4.70 10.04 -3.51
CA LEU A 88 5.53 8.87 -3.25
C LEU A 88 6.01 8.17 -4.54
N GLN A 89 5.13 7.95 -5.52
CA GLN A 89 5.51 7.32 -6.78
C GLN A 89 6.52 8.18 -7.53
N LYS A 90 6.32 9.48 -7.54
CA LYS A 90 7.23 10.45 -8.19
C LYS A 90 8.60 10.44 -7.51
N SER A 91 8.68 10.55 -6.18
CA SER A 91 9.93 10.56 -5.44
C SER A 91 10.71 9.24 -5.58
N PHE A 92 10.00 8.08 -5.62
CA PHE A 92 10.63 6.79 -5.85
C PHE A 92 11.30 6.69 -7.22
N VAL A 93 10.68 7.26 -8.26
CA VAL A 93 11.27 7.32 -9.61
C VAL A 93 12.45 8.29 -9.65
N GLU A 94 12.30 9.50 -9.13
CA GLU A 94 13.32 10.54 -9.17
C GLU A 94 14.59 10.18 -8.41
N LEU A 95 14.46 9.49 -7.28
CA LEU A 95 15.60 9.11 -6.44
C LEU A 95 16.12 7.68 -6.70
N GLY A 96 15.51 6.94 -7.62
CA GLY A 96 15.89 5.57 -7.92
C GLY A 96 15.66 4.61 -6.74
N ALA A 97 14.57 4.81 -5.99
CA ALA A 97 14.22 4.01 -4.82
C ALA A 97 13.68 2.61 -5.15
N ALA A 98 13.53 2.27 -6.42
CA ALA A 98 13.15 0.95 -6.89
C ALA A 98 14.22 0.35 -7.80
N GLN A 99 14.50 -0.96 -7.66
CA GLN A 99 15.36 -1.72 -8.57
C GLN A 99 14.53 -2.80 -9.28
N CYS A 100 14.36 -3.99 -8.69
CA CYS A 100 13.49 -5.01 -9.29
C CYS A 100 12.00 -4.65 -9.23
N GLY A 101 11.60 -3.75 -8.34
CA GLY A 101 10.23 -3.26 -8.20
C GLY A 101 9.27 -4.16 -7.41
N TYR A 102 9.70 -5.36 -7.00
CA TYR A 102 8.79 -6.33 -6.38
C TYR A 102 8.26 -5.89 -5.00
N CYS A 103 9.10 -5.31 -4.15
CA CYS A 103 8.69 -4.77 -2.84
C CYS A 103 8.02 -3.40 -2.94
N THR A 104 8.17 -2.70 -4.06
CA THR A 104 7.76 -1.30 -4.21
C THR A 104 6.28 -1.05 -3.90
N PRO A 105 5.31 -1.85 -4.36
CA PRO A 105 3.91 -1.66 -4.00
C PRO A 105 3.66 -1.66 -2.49
N GLY A 106 4.19 -2.65 -1.78
CA GLY A 106 4.04 -2.73 -0.32
C GLY A 106 4.73 -1.58 0.42
N MET A 107 5.93 -1.17 -0.04
CA MET A 107 6.64 0.00 0.50
C MET A 107 5.83 1.29 0.32
N LEU A 108 5.22 1.49 -0.86
CA LEU A 108 4.39 2.66 -1.15
C LEU A 108 3.14 2.71 -0.26
N MET A 109 2.47 1.58 -0.04
CA MET A 109 1.27 1.53 0.81
C MET A 109 1.61 1.78 2.28
N SER A 110 2.67 1.16 2.81
CA SER A 110 3.13 1.44 4.18
C SER A 110 3.57 2.89 4.37
N ALA A 111 4.30 3.44 3.39
CA ALA A 111 4.73 4.84 3.44
C ALA A 111 3.55 5.83 3.34
N LYS A 112 2.53 5.51 2.51
CA LYS A 112 1.31 6.34 2.41
C LYS A 112 0.59 6.40 3.75
N ALA A 113 0.32 5.24 4.37
CA ALA A 113 -0.34 5.18 5.66
C ALA A 113 0.43 5.98 6.74
N LEU A 114 1.76 5.90 6.75
CA LEU A 114 2.59 6.68 7.66
C LEU A 114 2.45 8.20 7.43
N ILE A 115 2.56 8.67 6.18
CA ILE A 115 2.46 10.09 5.83
C ILE A 115 1.08 10.67 6.18
N GLU A 116 0.03 9.87 6.05
CA GLU A 116 -1.35 10.30 6.35
C GLU A 116 -1.68 10.24 7.85
N SER A 117 -0.94 9.46 8.64
CA SER A 117 -1.15 9.32 10.09
C SER A 117 -0.32 10.26 10.95
N GLU A 118 0.80 10.79 10.44
CA GLU A 118 1.74 11.60 11.21
C GLU A 118 2.22 12.85 10.46
N ASP A 119 2.15 14.01 11.14
CA ASP A 119 2.57 15.30 10.57
C ASP A 119 4.09 15.53 10.64
N ASP A 120 4.79 14.97 11.63
CA ASP A 120 6.23 15.15 11.83
C ASP A 120 6.98 13.85 11.66
N LEU A 121 7.50 13.65 10.46
CA LEU A 121 8.24 12.45 10.07
C LEU A 121 9.74 12.70 10.05
N ASP A 122 10.45 11.91 10.84
CA ASP A 122 11.90 11.81 10.79
C ASP A 122 12.34 10.47 10.14
N PRO A 123 13.61 10.34 9.74
CA PRO A 123 14.11 9.09 9.13
C PRO A 123 13.99 7.86 10.04
N GLN A 124 13.91 8.02 11.36
CA GLN A 124 13.75 6.89 12.28
C GLN A 124 12.34 6.33 12.22
N LYS A 125 11.32 7.20 12.27
CA LYS A 125 9.91 6.82 12.13
C LYS A 125 9.67 6.12 10.78
N ILE A 126 10.26 6.63 9.70
CA ILE A 126 10.18 6.00 8.37
C ILE A 126 10.78 4.60 8.39
N ARG A 127 11.95 4.39 9.04
CA ARG A 127 12.55 3.05 9.17
C ARG A 127 11.66 2.09 9.96
N GLU A 128 11.06 2.57 11.04
CA GLU A 128 10.16 1.77 11.88
C GLU A 128 8.91 1.34 11.10
N ALA A 129 8.26 2.26 10.42
CA ALA A 129 7.08 1.95 9.60
C ALA A 129 7.37 0.98 8.45
N LEU A 130 8.56 1.07 7.85
CA LEU A 130 8.98 0.19 6.75
C LEU A 130 9.67 -1.09 7.22
N SER A 131 9.86 -1.31 8.52
CA SER A 131 10.57 -2.48 9.06
C SER A 131 9.93 -3.82 8.68
N GLY A 132 8.62 -3.84 8.48
CA GLY A 132 7.84 -5.00 8.01
C GLY A 132 7.89 -5.22 6.50
N ASN A 133 8.53 -4.35 5.72
CA ASN A 133 8.60 -4.44 4.26
C ASN A 133 10.02 -4.80 3.82
N LEU A 134 10.23 -6.02 3.35
CA LEU A 134 11.57 -6.51 3.00
C LEU A 134 11.96 -6.14 1.57
N CYS A 135 13.16 -5.56 1.44
CA CYS A 135 13.79 -5.30 0.15
C CYS A 135 15.18 -5.92 0.09
N ARG A 136 15.45 -6.77 -0.92
CA ARG A 136 16.76 -7.42 -1.11
C ARG A 136 17.73 -6.60 -1.97
N CYS A 137 17.23 -5.60 -2.69
CA CYS A 137 17.99 -4.93 -3.74
C CYS A 137 18.58 -3.58 -3.34
N THR A 138 17.78 -2.71 -2.70
CA THR A 138 18.07 -1.25 -2.58
C THR A 138 18.96 -0.89 -1.40
N GLY A 139 19.02 -1.73 -0.35
CA GLY A 139 19.66 -1.37 0.92
C GLY A 139 18.93 -0.26 1.70
N TYR A 140 17.68 0.05 1.33
CA TYR A 140 16.73 0.99 1.97
C TYR A 140 17.08 2.48 1.91
N ALA A 141 18.33 2.88 1.77
CA ALA A 141 18.72 4.30 1.84
C ALA A 141 17.88 5.19 0.91
N LYS A 142 17.77 4.80 -0.36
CA LYS A 142 16.98 5.56 -1.34
C LYS A 142 15.47 5.49 -1.11
N ILE A 143 14.97 4.42 -0.52
CA ILE A 143 13.57 4.29 -0.14
C ILE A 143 13.23 5.29 0.96
N ILE A 144 14.04 5.35 2.02
CA ILE A 144 13.86 6.27 3.15
C ILE A 144 13.92 7.73 2.65
N GLU A 145 14.93 8.07 1.84
CA GLU A 145 15.08 9.40 1.24
C GLU A 145 13.85 9.78 0.37
N ALA A 146 13.29 8.82 -0.38
CA ALA A 146 12.11 9.05 -1.21
C ALA A 146 10.84 9.28 -0.38
N VAL A 147 10.66 8.56 0.71
CA VAL A 147 9.54 8.75 1.63
C VAL A 147 9.64 10.10 2.36
N GLU A 148 10.83 10.45 2.86
CA GLU A 148 11.09 11.75 3.48
C GLU A 148 10.77 12.91 2.52
N LYS A 149 11.24 12.84 1.27
CA LYS A 149 10.91 13.84 0.25
C LYS A 149 9.42 13.95 -0.01
N ALA A 150 8.72 12.83 -0.13
CA ALA A 150 7.28 12.82 -0.38
C ALA A 150 6.47 13.38 0.80
N SER A 151 6.91 13.13 2.04
CA SER A 151 6.26 13.69 3.24
C SER A 151 6.31 15.21 3.28
N LEU A 152 7.45 15.80 2.92
CA LEU A 152 7.59 17.26 2.82
C LEU A 152 6.67 17.87 1.75
N GLU A 153 6.53 17.22 0.59
CA GLU A 153 5.59 17.65 -0.45
C GLU A 153 4.13 17.55 0.04
N HIS A 154 3.79 16.54 0.82
CA HIS A 154 2.44 16.36 1.39
C HIS A 154 2.10 17.48 2.39
N GLN A 155 2.99 17.82 3.31
CA GLN A 155 2.80 18.90 4.28
C GLN A 155 2.55 20.26 3.61
N LEU A 156 3.33 20.61 2.57
CA LEU A 156 3.16 21.83 1.82
C LEU A 156 1.79 21.93 1.11
N THR A 157 1.23 20.81 0.67
CA THR A 157 -0.08 20.78 0.00
C THR A 157 -1.24 20.87 0.98
N THR A 158 -1.12 20.33 2.19
CA THR A 158 -2.14 20.42 3.24
C THR A 158 -2.23 21.83 3.85
N GLU A 159 -1.11 22.50 4.05
CA GLU A 159 -1.08 23.89 4.55
C GLU A 159 -1.73 24.88 3.57
N THR A 160 -1.58 24.68 2.26
CA THR A 160 -2.17 25.56 1.22
C THR A 160 -3.67 25.36 1.04
N SER A 161 -4.25 24.24 1.50
CA SER A 161 -5.68 23.96 1.39
C SER A 161 -6.53 24.50 2.56
N HIS A 162 -5.88 24.99 3.64
CA HIS A 162 -6.52 25.54 4.84
C HIS A 162 -6.35 27.07 4.99
N GLY A 163 -5.86 27.74 3.95
CA GLY A 163 -5.64 29.19 3.90
C GLY A 163 -6.71 29.96 3.13
#